data_780734a70a5dce6a082e9aea02eb8799
#
_entry.id   780734a70a5dce6a082e9aea02eb8799
#
_cell.length_a   1.000
_cell.length_b   1.000
_cell.length_c   1.000
_cell.angle_alpha   90.00
_cell.angle_beta   90.00
_cell.angle_gamma   90.00
#
_symmetry.space_group_name_H-M   'P 1'
#
loop_
_entity.id
_entity.type
_entity.pdbx_description
1 polymer ?
#
loop_
_entity_poly.entity_id
_entity_poly.type
_entity_poly.pdbx_seq_one_letter_code
_entity_poly.pdbx_strand_id
1 'polypeptide(L)'
;FFFQAEDGIRDYKVTGVQTCALPILFSAVFAILGGQRLVEEWVMALNLSPIQFLLLSQAIIFILGWPLEWTEIIVIFVPIFLPLLSHFQIDPILWGVLVFVNLQAAFLSPPVAMSAFYLKGVSPPHVTINQIFAGMMPYMLIVILCMVLMYIWPGLTLWLPNFLYGG
;
A
#
# COMPACT_ATOMS: atom_id res chain seq x y z
N PHE A 1 -8.23 7.60 -17.26
CA PHE A 1 -7.50 8.86 -17.48
C PHE A 1 -6.48 8.62 -18.58
N PHE A 2 -6.86 8.95 -19.81
CA PHE A 2 -5.93 8.92 -20.94
C PHE A 2 -5.35 10.33 -21.08
N PHE A 3 -4.07 10.47 -20.79
CA PHE A 3 -3.35 11.69 -21.07
C PHE A 3 -2.97 11.73 -22.56
N GLN A 4 -3.42 12.76 -23.28
CA GLN A 4 -2.86 13.11 -24.58
C GLN A 4 -1.51 13.79 -24.36
N ALA A 5 -0.50 13.37 -25.12
CA ALA A 5 0.91 13.67 -24.86
C ALA A 5 1.31 15.17 -25.00
N GLU A 6 0.48 16.03 -25.55
CA GLU A 6 0.81 17.44 -25.77
C GLU A 6 0.39 18.38 -24.63
N ASP A 7 -0.63 18.02 -23.83
CA ASP A 7 -1.02 18.78 -22.65
C ASP A 7 -0.31 18.30 -21.36
N GLY A 8 0.40 17.18 -21.43
CA GLY A 8 0.94 16.45 -20.28
C GLY A 8 1.98 17.21 -19.44
N ILE A 9 2.67 18.21 -20.00
CA ILE A 9 3.73 18.92 -19.25
C ILE A 9 3.13 20.05 -18.39
N ARG A 10 2.01 20.63 -18.78
CA ARG A 10 1.33 21.68 -18.03
C ARG A 10 0.52 21.10 -16.87
N ASP A 11 -0.16 20.00 -17.11
CA ASP A 11 -1.01 19.33 -16.11
C ASP A 11 -0.22 18.51 -15.08
N TYR A 12 1.00 18.07 -15.43
CA TYR A 12 1.85 17.30 -14.52
C TYR A 12 2.18 18.05 -13.22
N LYS A 13 2.42 19.37 -13.27
CA LYS A 13 2.66 20.16 -12.05
C LYS A 13 1.38 20.37 -11.24
N VAL A 14 0.24 20.54 -11.89
CA VAL A 14 -1.06 20.77 -11.24
C VAL A 14 -1.61 19.46 -10.67
N THR A 15 -1.56 18.36 -11.43
CA THR A 15 -1.99 17.04 -10.97
C THR A 15 -1.09 16.50 -9.86
N GLY A 16 0.23 16.68 -9.94
CA GLY A 16 1.13 16.26 -8.88
C GLY A 16 0.87 16.97 -7.54
N VAL A 17 0.59 18.27 -7.57
CA VAL A 17 0.22 19.03 -6.37
C VAL A 17 -1.15 18.62 -5.85
N GLN A 18 -2.13 18.40 -6.72
CA GLN A 18 -3.48 17.95 -6.31
C GLN A 18 -3.46 16.54 -5.73
N THR A 19 -2.71 15.62 -6.33
CA THR A 19 -2.61 14.23 -5.87
C THR A 19 -1.96 14.13 -4.48
N CYS A 20 -1.03 15.02 -4.14
CA CYS A 20 -0.43 15.06 -2.82
C CYS A 20 -1.21 15.93 -1.82
N ALA A 21 -1.78 17.07 -2.25
CA ALA A 21 -2.43 18.00 -1.34
C ALA A 21 -3.76 17.49 -0.78
N LEU A 22 -4.58 16.83 -1.59
CA LEU A 22 -5.87 16.30 -1.14
C LEU A 22 -5.73 15.20 -0.07
N PRO A 23 -4.88 14.17 -0.23
CA PRO A 23 -4.64 13.17 0.81
C PRO A 23 -4.10 13.78 2.11
N ILE A 24 -3.18 14.76 2.02
CA ILE A 24 -2.63 15.43 3.19
C ILE A 24 -3.71 16.22 3.93
N LEU A 25 -4.52 17.00 3.20
CA LEU A 25 -5.64 17.74 3.79
C LEU A 25 -6.67 16.80 4.42
N PHE A 26 -7.01 15.70 3.74
CA PHE A 26 -7.92 14.70 4.28
C PHE A 26 -7.36 14.10 5.57
N SER A 27 -6.10 13.67 5.58
CA SER A 27 -5.44 13.09 6.75
C SER A 27 -5.41 14.08 7.92
N ALA A 28 -5.09 15.36 7.66
CA ALA A 28 -5.06 16.40 8.68
C ALA A 28 -6.47 16.67 9.26
N VAL A 29 -7.47 16.82 8.40
CA VAL A 29 -8.87 17.04 8.85
C VAL A 29 -9.39 15.82 9.60
N PHE A 30 -9.11 14.61 9.11
CA PHE A 30 -9.51 13.37 9.77
C PHE A 30 -8.90 13.26 11.17
N ALA A 31 -7.62 13.62 11.33
CA ALA A 31 -6.95 13.62 12.62
C ALA A 31 -7.56 14.67 13.57
N ILE A 32 -7.80 15.90 13.11
CA ILE A 32 -8.39 16.98 13.88
C ILE A 32 -9.82 16.64 14.34
N LEU A 33 -10.60 15.99 13.49
CA LEU A 33 -11.97 15.56 13.82
C LEU A 33 -12.01 14.32 14.75
N GLY A 34 -10.85 13.79 15.15
CA GLY A 34 -10.79 12.63 16.04
C GLY A 34 -11.05 11.30 15.33
N GLY A 35 -10.94 11.25 14.01
CA GLY A 35 -11.15 10.04 13.25
C GLY A 35 -10.19 8.91 13.60
N GLN A 36 -8.94 9.26 13.95
CA GLN A 36 -7.96 8.28 14.46
C GLN A 36 -8.48 7.58 15.71
N ARG A 37 -8.99 8.37 16.67
CA ARG A 37 -9.55 7.84 17.92
C ARG A 37 -10.75 6.92 17.67
N LEU A 38 -11.60 7.27 16.72
CA LEU A 38 -12.75 6.43 16.34
C LEU A 38 -12.29 5.07 15.80
N VAL A 39 -11.25 5.06 14.95
CA VAL A 39 -10.68 3.81 14.42
C VAL A 39 -10.02 3.00 15.53
N GLU A 40 -9.29 3.64 16.44
CA GLU A 40 -8.69 2.99 17.60
C GLU A 40 -9.76 2.32 18.47
N GLU A 41 -10.79 3.04 18.86
CA GLU A 41 -11.90 2.51 19.67
C GLU A 41 -12.59 1.34 18.98
N TRP A 42 -12.81 1.42 17.67
CA TRP A 42 -13.40 0.35 16.88
C TRP A 42 -12.52 -0.89 16.81
N VAL A 43 -11.22 -0.73 16.53
CA VAL A 43 -10.27 -1.85 16.48
C VAL A 43 -10.10 -2.50 17.87
N MET A 44 -10.08 -1.69 18.92
CA MET A 44 -10.00 -2.17 20.32
C MET A 44 -11.24 -2.98 20.71
N ALA A 45 -12.43 -2.55 20.26
CA ALA A 45 -13.68 -3.28 20.53
C ALA A 45 -13.71 -4.68 19.88
N LEU A 46 -12.90 -4.92 18.83
CA LEU A 46 -12.81 -6.21 18.18
C LEU A 46 -11.99 -7.25 18.98
N ASN A 47 -11.28 -6.86 20.04
CA ASN A 47 -10.44 -7.74 20.87
C ASN A 47 -9.51 -8.66 20.04
N LEU A 48 -8.85 -8.10 19.05
CA LEU A 48 -8.00 -8.85 18.13
C LEU A 48 -6.68 -9.26 18.81
N SER A 49 -6.17 -10.43 18.43
CA SER A 49 -4.78 -10.77 18.72
C SER A 49 -3.82 -9.96 17.83
N PRO A 50 -2.54 -9.77 18.24
CA PRO A 50 -1.57 -9.05 17.41
C PRO A 50 -1.47 -9.58 15.98
N ILE A 51 -1.54 -10.90 15.81
CA ILE A 51 -1.51 -11.58 14.52
C ILE A 51 -2.74 -11.25 13.68
N GLN A 52 -3.92 -11.28 14.29
CA GLN A 52 -5.18 -10.95 13.61
C GLN A 52 -5.21 -9.47 13.18
N PHE A 53 -4.72 -8.56 14.02
CA PHE A 53 -4.59 -7.16 13.68
C PHE A 53 -3.63 -6.95 12.51
N LEU A 54 -2.48 -7.63 12.50
CA LEU A 54 -1.51 -7.54 11.42
C LEU A 54 -2.14 -8.03 10.09
N LEU A 55 -2.83 -9.17 10.09
CA LEU A 55 -3.52 -9.70 8.91
C LEU A 55 -4.64 -8.78 8.45
N LEU A 56 -5.43 -8.24 9.37
CA LEU A 56 -6.53 -7.32 9.08
C LEU A 56 -6.01 -6.03 8.44
N SER A 57 -4.97 -5.43 9.02
CA SER A 57 -4.38 -4.20 8.47
C SER A 57 -3.82 -4.41 7.06
N GLN A 58 -3.15 -5.55 6.82
CA GLN A 58 -2.63 -5.88 5.49
C GLN A 58 -3.76 -6.16 4.48
N ALA A 59 -4.85 -6.83 4.89
CA ALA A 59 -6.01 -7.06 4.03
C ALA A 59 -6.71 -5.74 3.66
N ILE A 60 -6.88 -4.84 4.62
CA ILE A 60 -7.44 -3.51 4.37
C ILE A 60 -6.58 -2.73 3.36
N ILE A 61 -5.26 -2.69 3.56
CA ILE A 61 -4.33 -1.99 2.66
C ILE A 61 -4.36 -2.61 1.26
N PHE A 62 -4.42 -3.94 1.15
CA PHE A 62 -4.52 -4.62 -0.15
C PHE A 62 -5.79 -4.24 -0.91
N ILE A 63 -6.95 -4.25 -0.23
CA ILE A 63 -8.24 -3.87 -0.84
C ILE A 63 -8.25 -2.39 -1.22
N LEU A 64 -7.73 -1.52 -0.35
CA LEU A 64 -7.64 -0.09 -0.62
C LEU A 64 -6.65 0.24 -1.74
N GLY A 65 -5.64 -0.59 -1.95
CA GLY A 65 -4.69 -0.46 -3.06
C GLY A 65 -5.30 -0.63 -4.45
N TRP A 66 -6.55 -1.08 -4.55
CA TRP A 66 -7.25 -1.14 -5.82
C TRP A 66 -7.81 0.21 -6.29
N PRO A 67 -8.60 0.94 -5.45
CA PRO A 67 -9.14 2.24 -5.84
C PRO A 67 -8.20 3.42 -5.55
N LEU A 68 -7.25 3.28 -4.63
CA LEU A 68 -6.38 4.35 -4.16
C LEU A 68 -4.95 4.21 -4.70
N GLU A 69 -4.29 5.32 -4.90
CA GLU A 69 -2.87 5.35 -5.22
C GLU A 69 -2.03 5.04 -3.97
N TRP A 70 -0.86 4.44 -4.14
CA TRP A 70 0.04 4.07 -3.05
C TRP A 70 0.44 5.25 -2.15
N THR A 71 0.58 6.45 -2.72
CA THR A 71 0.85 7.68 -1.98
C THR A 71 -0.27 8.05 -1.03
N GLU A 72 -1.53 7.90 -1.46
CA GLU A 72 -2.71 8.16 -0.64
C GLU A 72 -2.78 7.18 0.54
N ILE A 73 -2.49 5.91 0.28
CA ILE A 73 -2.47 4.89 1.33
C ILE A 73 -1.42 5.21 2.38
N ILE A 74 -0.20 5.57 1.97
CA ILE A 74 0.87 5.91 2.91
C ILE A 74 0.53 7.16 3.72
N VAL A 75 0.01 8.21 3.09
CA VAL A 75 -0.25 9.48 3.77
C VAL A 75 -1.47 9.43 4.69
N ILE A 76 -2.51 8.66 4.32
CA ILE A 76 -3.76 8.61 5.08
C ILE A 76 -3.74 7.46 6.09
N PHE A 77 -3.47 6.25 5.63
CA PHE A 77 -3.70 5.05 6.45
C PHE A 77 -2.53 4.68 7.36
N VAL A 78 -1.27 4.93 6.94
CA VAL A 78 -0.12 4.65 7.81
C VAL A 78 -0.19 5.43 9.13
N PRO A 79 -0.47 6.76 9.16
CA PRO A 79 -0.63 7.49 10.41
C PRO A 79 -1.78 7.00 11.30
N ILE A 80 -2.84 6.43 10.70
CA ILE A 80 -3.97 5.86 11.45
C ILE A 80 -3.57 4.56 12.15
N PHE A 81 -2.77 3.72 11.48
CA PHE A 81 -2.35 2.44 12.04
C PHE A 81 -1.16 2.52 13.01
N LEU A 82 -0.30 3.55 12.90
CA LEU A 82 0.89 3.68 13.74
C LEU A 82 0.61 3.64 15.26
N PRO A 83 -0.38 4.36 15.81
CA PRO A 83 -0.71 4.27 17.23
C PRO A 83 -1.14 2.87 17.65
N LEU A 84 -1.89 2.18 16.77
CA LEU A 84 -2.38 0.82 17.03
C LEU A 84 -1.24 -0.21 17.10
N LEU A 85 -0.17 -0.03 16.30
CA LEU A 85 1.00 -0.92 16.35
C LEU A 85 1.64 -0.95 17.74
N SER A 86 1.76 0.21 18.39
CA SER A 86 2.32 0.29 19.75
C SER A 86 1.44 -0.41 20.77
N HIS A 87 0.12 -0.35 20.60
CA HIS A 87 -0.83 -1.06 21.47
C HIS A 87 -0.73 -2.58 21.32
N PHE A 88 -0.60 -3.08 20.09
CA PHE A 88 -0.45 -4.51 19.82
C PHE A 88 1.00 -5.01 19.93
N GLN A 89 1.96 -4.15 20.32
CA GLN A 89 3.39 -4.45 20.44
C GLN A 89 3.99 -5.05 19.15
N ILE A 90 3.55 -4.56 18.01
CA ILE A 90 4.07 -4.95 16.70
C ILE A 90 5.20 -4.00 16.33
N ASP A 91 6.32 -4.56 15.84
CA ASP A 91 7.45 -3.77 15.37
C ASP A 91 7.03 -2.90 14.16
N PRO A 92 7.16 -1.55 14.25
CA PRO A 92 6.78 -0.65 13.15
C PRO A 92 7.58 -0.87 11.88
N ILE A 93 8.85 -1.32 12.00
CA ILE A 93 9.72 -1.59 10.84
C ILE A 93 9.19 -2.82 10.09
N LEU A 94 8.88 -3.91 10.80
CA LEU A 94 8.29 -5.09 10.20
C LEU A 94 6.97 -4.77 9.50
N TRP A 95 6.09 -4.05 10.19
CA TRP A 95 4.79 -3.66 9.64
C TRP A 95 4.95 -2.76 8.41
N GLY A 96 5.84 -1.76 8.47
CA GLY A 96 6.11 -0.85 7.36
C GLY A 96 6.62 -1.58 6.11
N VAL A 97 7.57 -2.51 6.27
CA VAL A 97 8.08 -3.31 5.15
C VAL A 97 6.98 -4.19 4.55
N LEU A 98 6.12 -4.79 5.39
CA LEU A 98 4.97 -5.57 4.91
C LEU A 98 3.99 -4.69 4.11
N VAL A 99 3.74 -3.46 4.54
CA VAL A 99 2.91 -2.50 3.80
C VAL A 99 3.53 -2.20 2.43
N PHE A 100 4.82 -1.92 2.36
CA PHE A 100 5.50 -1.65 1.09
C PHE A 100 5.43 -2.84 0.12
N VAL A 101 5.63 -4.06 0.61
CA VAL A 101 5.53 -5.27 -0.23
C VAL A 101 4.07 -5.49 -0.65
N ASN A 102 3.12 -5.22 0.22
CA ASN A 102 1.68 -5.32 -0.07
C ASN A 102 1.25 -4.35 -1.18
N LEU A 103 1.74 -3.11 -1.12
CA LEU A 103 1.47 -2.12 -2.18
C LEU A 103 2.00 -2.57 -3.54
N GLN A 104 3.10 -3.34 -3.59
CA GLN A 104 3.56 -3.96 -4.84
C GLN A 104 2.55 -4.98 -5.38
N ALA A 105 1.95 -5.81 -4.52
CA ALA A 105 0.90 -6.74 -4.92
C ALA A 105 -0.34 -6.00 -5.43
N ALA A 106 -0.76 -4.94 -4.76
CA ALA A 106 -1.88 -4.11 -5.18
C ALA A 106 -1.62 -3.45 -6.56
N PHE A 107 -0.39 -2.99 -6.80
CA PHE A 107 0.03 -2.37 -8.06
C PHE A 107 0.03 -3.35 -9.25
N LEU A 108 0.17 -4.65 -8.99
CA LEU A 108 0.13 -5.71 -9.98
C LEU A 108 -1.27 -6.30 -10.17
N SER A 109 -2.18 -6.09 -9.22
CA SER A 109 -3.49 -6.76 -9.22
C SER A 109 -4.52 -6.04 -10.10
N PRO A 110 -5.32 -6.78 -10.89
CA PRO A 110 -6.52 -6.22 -11.51
C PRO A 110 -7.51 -5.76 -10.42
N PRO A 111 -8.31 -4.70 -10.61
CA PRO A 111 -8.66 -4.04 -11.86
C PRO A 111 -7.84 -2.79 -12.21
N VAL A 112 -7.04 -2.25 -11.30
CA VAL A 112 -6.36 -0.95 -11.47
C VAL A 112 -4.84 -1.10 -11.62
N ALA A 113 -4.35 -2.26 -12.05
CA ALA A 113 -2.93 -2.52 -12.26
C ALA A 113 -2.29 -1.47 -13.20
N MET A 114 -1.81 -0.37 -12.63
CA MET A 114 -1.17 0.73 -13.38
C MET A 114 -0.02 0.23 -14.23
N SER A 115 0.76 -0.73 -13.74
CA SER A 115 1.86 -1.37 -14.46
C SER A 115 1.40 -2.04 -15.75
N ALA A 116 0.22 -2.69 -15.77
CA ALA A 116 -0.34 -3.31 -16.97
C ALA A 116 -0.73 -2.27 -18.02
N PHE A 117 -1.28 -1.15 -17.61
CA PHE A 117 -1.67 -0.08 -18.53
C PHE A 117 -0.44 0.63 -19.12
N TYR A 118 0.59 0.89 -18.33
CA TYR A 118 1.87 1.43 -18.83
C TYR A 118 2.51 0.46 -19.83
N LEU A 119 2.54 -0.83 -19.50
CA LEU A 119 3.08 -1.85 -20.43
C LEU A 119 2.26 -1.92 -21.71
N LYS A 120 0.93 -1.84 -21.63
CA LYS A 120 0.06 -1.81 -22.81
C LYS A 120 0.33 -0.60 -23.70
N GLY A 121 0.63 0.56 -23.12
CA GLY A 121 0.94 1.79 -23.86
C GLY A 121 2.18 1.67 -24.77
N VAL A 122 3.17 0.85 -24.40
CA VAL A 122 4.41 0.63 -25.18
C VAL A 122 4.42 -0.71 -25.90
N SER A 123 3.41 -1.55 -25.71
CA SER A 123 3.33 -2.88 -26.33
C SER A 123 2.80 -2.81 -27.76
N PRO A 124 3.24 -3.76 -28.65
CA PRO A 124 2.71 -3.86 -30.01
C PRO A 124 1.19 -4.04 -30.02
N PRO A 125 0.49 -3.61 -31.11
CA PRO A 125 -0.98 -3.65 -31.18
C PRO A 125 -1.62 -5.04 -30.97
N HIS A 126 -0.90 -6.11 -31.31
CA HIS A 126 -1.38 -7.49 -31.19
C HIS A 126 -1.36 -8.02 -29.76
N VAL A 127 -0.67 -7.37 -28.84
CA VAL A 127 -0.65 -7.74 -27.41
C VAL A 127 -1.89 -7.20 -26.73
N THR A 128 -2.75 -8.08 -26.24
CA THR A 128 -3.96 -7.70 -25.52
C THR A 128 -3.66 -7.45 -24.03
N ILE A 129 -4.49 -6.60 -23.39
CA ILE A 129 -4.35 -6.33 -21.96
C ILE A 129 -4.52 -7.57 -21.10
N ASN A 130 -5.37 -8.50 -21.53
CA ASN A 130 -5.58 -9.78 -20.84
C ASN A 130 -4.34 -10.67 -20.86
N GLN A 131 -3.55 -10.64 -21.94
CA GLN A 131 -2.27 -11.35 -22.01
C GLN A 131 -1.25 -10.73 -21.05
N ILE A 132 -1.24 -9.41 -20.92
CA ILE A 132 -0.39 -8.70 -19.96
C ILE A 132 -0.76 -9.11 -18.54
N PHE A 133 -2.04 -9.08 -18.19
CA PHE A 133 -2.51 -9.52 -16.87
C PHE A 133 -2.13 -10.99 -16.59
N ALA A 134 -2.34 -11.88 -17.55
CA ALA A 134 -1.95 -13.28 -17.39
C ALA A 134 -0.43 -13.44 -17.13
N GLY A 135 0.39 -12.62 -17.81
CA GLY A 135 1.84 -12.60 -17.59
C GLY A 135 2.25 -12.01 -16.22
N MET A 136 1.43 -11.14 -15.64
CA MET A 136 1.72 -10.52 -14.34
C MET A 136 1.30 -11.40 -13.15
N MET A 137 0.35 -12.33 -13.34
CA MET A 137 -0.14 -13.19 -12.24
C MET A 137 0.94 -13.99 -11.51
N PRO A 138 1.93 -14.61 -12.19
CA PRO A 138 3.02 -15.30 -11.50
C PRO A 138 3.84 -14.37 -10.57
N TYR A 139 4.07 -13.13 -11.01
CA TYR A 139 4.80 -12.15 -10.21
C TYR A 139 4.01 -11.72 -8.97
N MET A 140 2.70 -11.55 -9.10
CA MET A 140 1.82 -11.27 -7.98
C MET A 140 1.86 -12.42 -6.95
N LEU A 141 1.86 -13.67 -7.41
CA LEU A 141 1.99 -14.84 -6.52
C LEU A 141 3.33 -14.86 -5.79
N ILE A 142 4.43 -14.47 -6.47
CA ILE A 142 5.75 -14.35 -5.83
C ILE A 142 5.74 -13.26 -4.73
N VAL A 143 5.11 -12.13 -4.97
CA VAL A 143 4.98 -11.06 -3.96
C VAL A 143 4.17 -11.54 -2.76
N ILE A 144 3.06 -12.21 -2.98
CA ILE A 144 2.25 -12.81 -1.90
C ILE A 144 3.08 -13.85 -1.13
N LEU A 145 3.83 -14.70 -1.82
CA LEU A 145 4.73 -15.66 -1.18
C LEU A 145 5.79 -14.97 -0.33
N CYS A 146 6.41 -13.90 -0.83
CA CYS A 146 7.33 -13.08 -0.05
C CYS A 146 6.68 -12.52 1.22
N MET A 147 5.46 -11.99 1.13
CA MET A 147 4.72 -11.51 2.31
C MET A 147 4.51 -12.62 3.33
N VAL A 148 4.10 -13.81 2.88
CA VAL A 148 3.91 -14.98 3.77
C VAL A 148 5.22 -15.38 4.43
N LEU A 149 6.33 -15.40 3.69
CA LEU A 149 7.65 -15.74 4.25
C LEU A 149 8.13 -14.70 5.26
N MET A 150 7.94 -13.42 5.02
CA MET A 150 8.28 -12.35 5.96
C MET A 150 7.41 -12.43 7.23
N TYR A 151 6.18 -12.89 7.08
CA TYR A 151 5.26 -13.09 8.18
C TYR A 151 5.67 -14.27 9.07
N ILE A 152 6.07 -15.41 8.45
CA ILE A 152 6.53 -16.61 9.17
C ILE A 152 7.92 -16.37 9.77
N TRP A 153 8.78 -15.59 9.08
CA TRP A 153 10.17 -15.32 9.44
C TRP A 153 10.44 -13.81 9.55
N PRO A 154 10.00 -13.16 10.62
CA PRO A 154 10.26 -11.72 10.83
C PRO A 154 11.75 -11.35 10.79
N GLY A 155 12.61 -12.30 11.17
CA GLY A 155 14.06 -12.14 11.09
C GLY A 155 14.58 -11.84 9.68
N LEU A 156 13.86 -12.22 8.63
CA LEU A 156 14.24 -11.91 7.25
C LEU A 156 14.23 -10.40 7.00
N THR A 157 13.30 -9.69 7.63
CA THR A 157 13.14 -8.24 7.50
C THR A 157 13.99 -7.48 8.52
N LEU A 158 14.05 -7.98 9.75
CA LEU A 158 14.66 -7.29 10.88
C LEU A 158 16.15 -7.57 11.06
N TRP A 159 16.68 -8.60 10.39
CA TRP A 159 18.11 -8.98 10.55
C TRP A 159 19.05 -7.85 10.18
N LEU A 160 18.88 -7.22 9.03
CA LEU A 160 19.78 -6.17 8.57
C LEU A 160 19.68 -4.89 9.42
N PRO A 161 18.50 -4.35 9.73
CA PRO A 161 18.37 -3.22 10.65
C PRO A 161 18.97 -3.52 12.03
N ASN A 162 18.71 -4.69 12.59
CA ASN A 162 19.27 -5.07 13.89
C ASN A 162 20.79 -5.24 13.85
N PHE A 163 21.34 -5.73 12.74
CA PHE A 163 22.80 -5.87 12.56
C PHE A 163 23.49 -4.50 12.45
N LEU A 164 22.85 -3.52 11.77
CA LEU A 164 23.45 -2.21 11.52
C LEU A 164 23.22 -1.22 12.68
N TYR A 165 22.10 -1.31 13.36
CA TYR A 165 21.65 -0.29 14.32
C TYR A 165 21.28 -0.88 15.70
N GLY A 166 21.36 -2.19 15.87
CA GLY A 166 20.99 -2.92 17.10
C GLY A 166 22.10 -3.05 18.12
N GLY A 167 23.08 -2.10 18.14
CA GLY A 167 24.17 -2.02 19.12
C GLY A 167 23.86 -1.08 20.26
#